data_ae77c61be7684ea3db072274a0978c4d
#
_entry.id   ae77c61be7684ea3db072274a0978c4d
#
_cell.length_a   1.000
_cell.length_b   1.000
_cell.length_c   1.000
_cell.angle_alpha   90.00
_cell.angle_beta   90.00
_cell.angle_gamma   90.00
#
_symmetry.space_group_name_H-M   'P 1'
#
loop_
_entity.id
_entity.type
_entity.pdbx_description
1 polymer ?
#
loop_
_entity_poly.entity_id
_entity_poly.type
_entity_poly.pdbx_seq_one_letter_code
_entity_poly.pdbx_strand_id
1 'polypeptide(L)'
;MASSTPVWGIDLGQCALKALRCTLADDGKTMVADAFDYIEYPKMLTEPDANPEQLVRDALKQFLENHSVRDAKVAISVPGQSGLTRFIKLPPVEAKKIPDIVKYEAKQQIPFSLDDVIWDYQALQGGTQEDGVALETEVGLFAMKRDQVFRALRPFRDAGIELDVVQLTPIAIYNAVTHGVLEDLPSPSEYNPEEPPKSV
;
A
#
# COMPACT_ATOMS: atom_id res chain seq x y z
N MET A 1 22.38 -13.29 -14.84
CA MET A 1 21.40 -13.25 -13.73
C MET A 1 20.33 -12.27 -14.14
N ALA A 2 19.06 -12.60 -14.03
CA ALA A 2 17.99 -11.66 -14.36
C ALA A 2 17.95 -10.61 -13.26
N SER A 3 18.32 -9.37 -13.58
CA SER A 3 18.14 -8.23 -12.69
C SER A 3 16.65 -8.12 -12.35
N SER A 4 16.32 -8.00 -11.07
CA SER A 4 14.94 -7.74 -10.65
C SER A 4 14.47 -6.41 -11.23
N THR A 5 13.22 -6.35 -11.71
CA THR A 5 12.65 -5.10 -12.20
C THR A 5 12.61 -4.06 -11.07
N PRO A 6 13.20 -2.87 -11.25
CA PRO A 6 13.15 -1.80 -10.25
C PRO A 6 11.69 -1.40 -9.95
N VAL A 7 11.46 -0.87 -8.75
CA VAL A 7 10.15 -0.35 -8.35
C VAL A 7 10.31 1.08 -7.85
N TRP A 8 9.59 2.02 -8.46
CA TRP A 8 9.40 3.35 -7.92
C TRP A 8 8.21 3.36 -6.97
N GLY A 9 8.42 3.75 -5.72
CA GLY A 9 7.36 4.14 -4.79
C GLY A 9 7.20 5.65 -4.83
N ILE A 10 6.00 6.17 -5.16
CA ILE A 10 5.75 7.61 -5.25
C ILE A 10 4.63 7.99 -4.29
N ASP A 11 4.89 8.97 -3.43
CA ASP A 11 3.94 9.57 -2.50
C ASP A 11 3.70 11.04 -2.86
N LEU A 12 2.45 11.36 -3.19
CA LEU A 12 1.99 12.74 -3.36
C LEU A 12 1.47 13.27 -2.02
N GLY A 13 2.39 13.77 -1.19
CA GLY A 13 2.07 14.32 0.12
C GLY A 13 1.42 15.70 0.04
N GLN A 14 1.15 16.30 1.22
CA GLN A 14 0.55 17.65 1.30
C GLN A 14 1.53 18.77 0.96
N CYS A 15 2.82 18.56 1.19
CA CYS A 15 3.87 19.57 1.02
C CYS A 15 4.87 19.23 -0.08
N ALA A 16 4.97 17.96 -0.47
CA ALA A 16 5.99 17.49 -1.41
C ALA A 16 5.58 16.20 -2.12
N LEU A 17 6.10 16.00 -3.32
CA LEU A 17 6.26 14.70 -3.94
C LEU A 17 7.51 14.03 -3.35
N LYS A 18 7.38 12.77 -2.94
CA LYS A 18 8.49 11.94 -2.50
C LYS A 18 8.53 10.69 -3.36
N ALA A 19 9.69 10.32 -3.83
CA ALA A 19 9.88 9.13 -4.64
C ALA A 19 11.12 8.37 -4.19
N LEU A 20 11.00 7.05 -4.13
CA LEU A 20 12.10 6.15 -3.81
C LEU A 20 12.11 5.01 -4.81
N ARG A 21 13.27 4.75 -5.42
CA ARG A 21 13.45 3.58 -6.26
C ARG A 21 14.18 2.50 -5.48
N CYS A 22 13.63 1.30 -5.53
CA CYS A 22 14.22 0.12 -4.92
C CYS A 22 14.42 -0.98 -5.95
N THR A 23 15.49 -1.74 -5.75
CA THR A 23 15.78 -2.98 -6.46
C THR A 23 15.99 -4.10 -5.45
N LEU A 24 15.71 -5.33 -5.85
CA LEU A 24 16.06 -6.49 -5.06
C LEU A 24 17.51 -6.86 -5.35
N ALA A 25 18.31 -7.02 -4.31
CA ALA A 25 19.71 -7.44 -4.43
C ALA A 25 19.81 -8.89 -4.99
N ASP A 26 21.02 -9.30 -5.35
CA ASP A 26 21.29 -10.63 -5.93
C ASP A 26 20.95 -11.79 -4.98
N ASP A 27 20.85 -11.53 -3.68
CA ASP A 27 20.42 -12.50 -2.66
C ASP A 27 18.92 -12.82 -2.72
N GLY A 28 18.15 -12.07 -3.53
CA GLY A 28 16.71 -12.22 -3.67
C GLY A 28 15.88 -11.84 -2.44
N LYS A 29 16.50 -11.18 -1.45
CA LYS A 29 15.87 -10.81 -0.17
C LYS A 29 16.07 -9.34 0.18
N THR A 30 17.28 -8.83 0.03
CA THR A 30 17.62 -7.46 0.46
C THR A 30 17.08 -6.43 -0.53
N MET A 31 16.29 -5.49 -0.05
CA MET A 31 15.85 -4.32 -0.83
C MET A 31 16.91 -3.24 -0.77
N VAL A 32 17.37 -2.78 -1.93
CA VAL A 32 18.36 -1.70 -2.07
C VAL A 32 17.68 -0.47 -2.64
N ALA A 33 17.72 0.63 -1.90
CA ALA A 33 17.31 1.94 -2.39
C ALA A 33 18.46 2.54 -3.23
N ASP A 34 18.23 2.75 -4.52
CA ASP A 34 19.26 3.18 -5.47
C ASP A 34 19.02 4.58 -6.07
N ALA A 35 17.81 5.12 -5.93
CA ALA A 35 17.49 6.50 -6.28
C ALA A 35 16.36 7.05 -5.40
N PHE A 36 16.39 8.35 -5.16
CA PHE A 36 15.28 9.05 -4.49
C PHE A 36 15.11 10.46 -5.06
N ASP A 37 13.90 11.01 -4.85
CA ASP A 37 13.63 12.42 -5.13
C ASP A 37 12.69 13.00 -4.06
N TYR A 38 12.88 14.27 -3.74
CA TYR A 38 12.04 15.04 -2.84
C TYR A 38 11.79 16.40 -3.47
N ILE A 39 10.57 16.59 -3.98
CA ILE A 39 10.18 17.82 -4.68
C ILE A 39 9.15 18.54 -3.83
N GLU A 40 9.59 19.59 -3.15
CA GLU A 40 8.74 20.43 -2.32
C GLU A 40 7.84 21.32 -3.17
N TYR A 41 6.57 21.41 -2.80
CA TYR A 41 5.64 22.33 -3.44
C TYR A 41 5.86 23.74 -2.93
N PRO A 42 5.71 24.77 -3.78
CA PRO A 42 5.78 26.17 -3.34
C PRO A 42 4.78 26.56 -2.26
N LYS A 43 3.68 25.78 -2.14
CA LYS A 43 2.61 25.95 -1.14
C LYS A 43 2.07 24.58 -0.76
N MET A 44 1.53 24.46 0.45
CA MET A 44 0.81 23.25 0.83
C MET A 44 -0.46 23.10 0.00
N LEU A 45 -0.81 21.86 -0.36
CA LEU A 45 -2.00 21.58 -1.17
C LEU A 45 -3.31 22.02 -0.49
N THR A 46 -3.31 22.21 0.83
CA THR A 46 -4.45 22.63 1.64
C THR A 46 -4.57 24.14 1.81
N GLU A 47 -3.62 24.93 1.33
CA GLU A 47 -3.72 26.39 1.42
C GLU A 47 -4.87 26.92 0.56
N PRO A 48 -5.61 27.95 1.04
CA PRO A 48 -6.81 28.44 0.35
C PRO A 48 -6.55 28.95 -1.08
N ASP A 49 -5.37 29.46 -1.34
CA ASP A 49 -4.93 30.01 -2.63
C ASP A 49 -4.02 29.06 -3.42
N ALA A 50 -3.86 27.83 -2.95
CA ALA A 50 -3.16 26.78 -3.68
C ALA A 50 -4.01 26.24 -4.83
N ASN A 51 -3.35 25.86 -5.92
CA ASN A 51 -3.92 25.04 -6.96
C ASN A 51 -3.30 23.62 -6.90
N PRO A 52 -3.91 22.67 -6.17
CA PRO A 52 -3.33 21.36 -5.94
C PRO A 52 -3.03 20.60 -7.24
N GLU A 53 -3.92 20.69 -8.23
CA GLU A 53 -3.73 20.00 -9.51
C GLU A 53 -2.50 20.50 -10.25
N GLN A 54 -2.26 21.83 -10.25
CA GLN A 54 -1.11 22.42 -10.89
C GLN A 54 0.19 22.08 -10.14
N LEU A 55 0.20 22.20 -8.81
CA LEU A 55 1.38 21.91 -7.97
C LEU A 55 1.84 20.46 -8.14
N VAL A 56 0.90 19.52 -8.11
CA VAL A 56 1.19 18.09 -8.32
C VAL A 56 1.68 17.83 -9.74
N ARG A 57 1.07 18.46 -10.74
CA ARG A 57 1.49 18.32 -12.15
C ARG A 57 2.92 18.81 -12.36
N ASP A 58 3.26 19.97 -11.81
CA ASP A 58 4.59 20.55 -11.95
C ASP A 58 5.66 19.68 -11.26
N ALA A 59 5.34 19.14 -10.07
CA ALA A 59 6.22 18.23 -9.36
C ALA A 59 6.41 16.89 -10.10
N LEU A 60 5.34 16.30 -10.67
CA LEU A 60 5.45 15.09 -11.48
C LEU A 60 6.27 15.34 -12.75
N LYS A 61 6.11 16.51 -13.37
CA LYS A 61 6.91 16.90 -14.53
C LYS A 61 8.40 17.00 -14.16
N GLN A 62 8.71 17.68 -13.07
CA GLN A 62 10.09 17.80 -12.58
C GLN A 62 10.69 16.42 -12.24
N PHE A 63 9.91 15.54 -11.59
CA PHE A 63 10.33 14.18 -11.32
C PHE A 63 10.68 13.41 -12.60
N LEU A 64 9.85 13.51 -13.64
CA LEU A 64 10.07 12.84 -14.92
C LEU A 64 11.23 13.44 -15.75
N GLU A 65 11.60 14.71 -15.52
CA GLU A 65 12.80 15.31 -16.09
C GLU A 65 14.08 14.74 -15.48
N ASN A 66 14.02 14.35 -14.19
CA ASN A 66 15.16 13.80 -13.45
C ASN A 66 15.27 12.27 -13.56
N HIS A 67 14.13 11.58 -13.73
CA HIS A 67 14.05 10.13 -13.61
C HIS A 67 13.20 9.50 -14.72
N SER A 68 13.61 8.30 -15.17
CA SER A 68 12.80 7.46 -16.05
C SER A 68 12.01 6.42 -15.23
N VAL A 69 10.74 6.24 -15.56
CA VAL A 69 9.88 5.18 -14.99
C VAL A 69 9.62 4.05 -15.99
N ARG A 70 10.13 4.13 -17.23
CA ARG A 70 9.77 3.19 -18.33
C ARG A 70 10.16 1.75 -18.09
N ASP A 71 11.29 1.54 -17.40
CA ASP A 71 11.85 0.20 -17.14
C ASP A 71 11.67 -0.21 -15.68
N ALA A 72 10.70 0.40 -14.98
CA ALA A 72 10.41 0.15 -13.58
C ALA A 72 8.90 -0.04 -13.39
N LYS A 73 8.52 -0.80 -12.37
CA LYS A 73 7.16 -0.77 -11.85
C LYS A 73 6.94 0.49 -11.03
N VAL A 74 5.70 0.98 -11.01
CA VAL A 74 5.34 2.16 -10.22
C VAL A 74 4.26 1.80 -9.21
N ALA A 75 4.59 2.02 -7.94
CA ALA A 75 3.68 1.90 -6.81
C ALA A 75 3.37 3.28 -6.23
N ILE A 76 2.12 3.52 -5.89
CA ILE A 76 1.70 4.76 -5.22
C ILE A 76 0.95 4.48 -3.94
N SER A 77 1.00 5.44 -3.02
CA SER A 77 0.11 5.44 -1.86
C SER A 77 -0.97 6.51 -1.98
N VAL A 78 -2.16 6.17 -1.47
CA VAL A 78 -3.28 7.10 -1.35
C VAL A 78 -3.65 7.29 0.13
N PRO A 79 -4.09 8.49 0.55
CA PRO A 79 -4.38 8.77 1.96
C PRO A 79 -5.41 7.79 2.55
N GLY A 80 -5.09 7.21 3.71
CA GLY A 80 -5.96 6.23 4.39
C GLY A 80 -7.34 6.78 4.78
N GLN A 81 -7.46 8.07 5.04
CA GLN A 81 -8.73 8.75 5.31
C GLN A 81 -9.71 8.73 4.13
N SER A 82 -9.21 8.48 2.93
CA SER A 82 -10.05 8.33 1.72
C SER A 82 -10.59 6.91 1.55
N GLY A 83 -10.09 5.96 2.33
CA GLY A 83 -10.48 4.55 2.30
C GLY A 83 -11.26 4.12 3.54
N LEU A 84 -12.02 3.06 3.40
CA LEU A 84 -12.65 2.32 4.48
C LEU A 84 -11.79 1.09 4.79
N THR A 85 -11.48 0.89 6.07
CA THR A 85 -10.82 -0.34 6.55
C THR A 85 -11.69 -0.97 7.62
N ARG A 86 -11.89 -2.29 7.54
CA ARG A 86 -12.58 -3.09 8.54
C ARG A 86 -11.80 -4.39 8.78
N PHE A 87 -11.72 -4.79 10.03
CA PHE A 87 -11.20 -6.10 10.41
C PHE A 87 -12.38 -6.98 10.80
N ILE A 88 -12.47 -8.14 10.18
CA ILE A 88 -13.56 -9.10 10.37
C ILE A 88 -12.97 -10.45 10.79
N LYS A 89 -13.56 -11.05 11.82
CA LYS A 89 -13.26 -12.43 12.22
C LYS A 89 -14.22 -13.36 11.50
N LEU A 90 -13.68 -14.27 10.74
CA LEU A 90 -14.49 -15.30 10.07
C LEU A 90 -14.71 -16.49 10.99
N PRO A 91 -15.87 -17.14 10.91
CA PRO A 91 -16.08 -18.41 11.60
C PRO A 91 -15.13 -19.49 11.07
N PRO A 92 -14.93 -20.61 11.78
CA PRO A 92 -14.18 -21.76 11.27
C PRO A 92 -14.75 -22.24 9.94
N VAL A 93 -13.96 -22.15 8.88
CA VAL A 93 -14.41 -22.47 7.50
C VAL A 93 -13.26 -23.07 6.70
N GLU A 94 -13.63 -23.83 5.67
CA GLU A 94 -12.68 -24.29 4.69
C GLU A 94 -12.04 -23.11 3.95
N ALA A 95 -10.73 -23.10 3.81
CA ALA A 95 -9.97 -22.01 3.19
C ALA A 95 -10.52 -21.60 1.81
N LYS A 96 -11.01 -22.58 1.02
CA LYS A 96 -11.61 -22.32 -0.29
C LYS A 96 -12.90 -21.50 -0.26
N LYS A 97 -13.59 -21.42 0.90
CA LYS A 97 -14.84 -20.67 1.07
C LYS A 97 -14.61 -19.24 1.57
N ILE A 98 -13.39 -18.92 2.01
CA ILE A 98 -13.05 -17.58 2.52
C ILE A 98 -13.45 -16.48 1.53
N PRO A 99 -13.11 -16.55 0.22
CA PRO A 99 -13.47 -15.49 -0.73
C PRO A 99 -14.97 -15.20 -0.80
N ASP A 100 -15.79 -16.24 -0.79
CA ASP A 100 -17.26 -16.08 -0.86
C ASP A 100 -17.83 -15.47 0.40
N ILE A 101 -17.32 -15.88 1.57
CA ILE A 101 -17.75 -15.33 2.86
C ILE A 101 -17.31 -13.87 2.97
N VAL A 102 -16.06 -13.56 2.62
CA VAL A 102 -15.58 -12.17 2.63
C VAL A 102 -16.39 -11.29 1.70
N LYS A 103 -16.78 -11.78 0.52
CA LYS A 103 -17.65 -11.04 -0.41
C LYS A 103 -19.04 -10.79 0.17
N TYR A 104 -19.58 -11.72 0.95
CA TYR A 104 -20.84 -11.54 1.66
C TYR A 104 -20.71 -10.50 2.78
N GLU A 105 -19.67 -10.63 3.60
CA GLU A 105 -19.37 -9.66 4.67
C GLU A 105 -19.10 -8.26 4.10
N ALA A 106 -18.37 -8.15 2.98
CA ALA A 106 -18.13 -6.88 2.32
C ALA A 106 -19.42 -6.13 1.97
N LYS A 107 -20.47 -6.84 1.53
CA LYS A 107 -21.78 -6.23 1.27
C LYS A 107 -22.45 -5.66 2.51
N GLN A 108 -22.14 -6.18 3.69
CA GLN A 108 -22.72 -5.70 4.96
C GLN A 108 -21.86 -4.61 5.62
N GLN A 109 -20.53 -4.73 5.50
CA GLN A 109 -19.58 -3.86 6.17
C GLN A 109 -19.29 -2.57 5.40
N ILE A 110 -19.38 -2.61 4.07
CA ILE A 110 -19.17 -1.45 3.21
C ILE A 110 -20.51 -0.70 3.06
N PRO A 111 -20.60 0.57 3.54
CA PRO A 111 -21.86 1.34 3.53
C PRO A 111 -22.20 1.92 2.14
N PHE A 112 -21.70 1.31 1.08
CA PHE A 112 -21.90 1.71 -0.32
C PHE A 112 -22.15 0.46 -1.17
N SER A 113 -22.76 0.62 -2.34
CA SER A 113 -22.83 -0.47 -3.31
C SER A 113 -21.41 -0.94 -3.67
N LEU A 114 -21.21 -2.26 -3.76
CA LEU A 114 -19.92 -2.81 -4.20
C LEU A 114 -19.56 -2.38 -5.64
N ASP A 115 -20.56 -1.99 -6.45
CA ASP A 115 -20.32 -1.48 -7.79
C ASP A 115 -19.74 -0.05 -7.79
N ASP A 116 -19.97 0.72 -6.70
CA ASP A 116 -19.51 2.09 -6.54
C ASP A 116 -18.12 2.19 -5.88
N VAL A 117 -17.56 1.05 -5.44
CA VAL A 117 -16.26 1.00 -4.77
C VAL A 117 -15.27 0.11 -5.54
N ILE A 118 -14.01 0.35 -5.29
CA ILE A 118 -12.92 -0.61 -5.50
C ILE A 118 -12.63 -1.17 -4.11
N TRP A 119 -12.63 -2.48 -3.97
CA TRP A 119 -12.39 -3.13 -2.70
C TRP A 119 -11.54 -4.38 -2.88
N ASP A 120 -10.80 -4.69 -1.84
CA ASP A 120 -9.96 -5.89 -1.74
C ASP A 120 -9.87 -6.33 -0.28
N TYR A 121 -9.35 -7.52 -0.04
CA TYR A 121 -9.15 -8.04 1.29
C TYR A 121 -7.81 -8.77 1.44
N GLN A 122 -7.30 -8.76 2.65
CA GLN A 122 -6.11 -9.50 3.04
C GLN A 122 -6.43 -10.38 4.24
N ALA A 123 -6.19 -11.69 4.11
CA ALA A 123 -6.18 -12.57 5.28
C ALA A 123 -4.96 -12.24 6.14
N LEU A 124 -5.17 -11.95 7.42
CA LEU A 124 -4.10 -11.69 8.36
C LEU A 124 -3.54 -13.02 8.87
N GLN A 125 -2.24 -13.06 9.14
CA GLN A 125 -1.59 -14.26 9.66
C GLN A 125 -2.08 -14.53 11.08
N GLY A 126 -2.46 -15.77 11.37
CA GLY A 126 -2.86 -16.21 12.72
C GLY A 126 -3.90 -17.32 12.75
N GLY A 127 -4.51 -17.66 11.62
CA GLY A 127 -5.45 -18.79 11.56
C GLY A 127 -4.71 -20.13 11.68
N THR A 128 -4.89 -20.85 12.81
CA THR A 128 -4.48 -22.25 12.90
C THR A 128 -5.27 -23.06 11.89
N GLN A 129 -4.57 -23.76 10.99
CA GLN A 129 -5.21 -24.71 10.08
C GLN A 129 -5.14 -26.12 10.70
N GLU A 130 -6.26 -26.72 10.98
CA GLU A 130 -6.37 -28.14 11.26
C GLU A 130 -7.23 -28.79 10.17
N ASP A 131 -6.71 -29.84 9.55
CA ASP A 131 -7.39 -30.63 8.50
C ASP A 131 -8.00 -29.80 7.34
N GLY A 132 -7.34 -28.69 6.95
CA GLY A 132 -7.81 -27.83 5.87
C GLY A 132 -8.94 -26.85 6.28
N VAL A 133 -9.29 -26.79 7.56
CA VAL A 133 -10.21 -25.85 8.16
C VAL A 133 -9.42 -24.73 8.86
N ALA A 134 -9.67 -23.48 8.49
CA ALA A 134 -9.16 -22.34 9.20
C ALA A 134 -10.02 -22.15 10.47
N LEU A 135 -9.42 -22.35 11.66
CA LEU A 135 -10.15 -22.28 12.94
C LEU A 135 -10.50 -20.85 13.33
N GLU A 136 -9.60 -19.92 13.10
CA GLU A 136 -9.84 -18.48 13.24
C GLU A 136 -9.09 -17.75 12.14
N THR A 137 -9.82 -17.06 11.28
CA THR A 137 -9.22 -16.22 10.25
C THR A 137 -9.70 -14.79 10.46
N GLU A 138 -8.77 -13.90 10.71
CA GLU A 138 -9.03 -12.46 10.68
C GLU A 138 -8.71 -11.92 9.29
N VAL A 139 -9.60 -11.12 8.76
CA VAL A 139 -9.49 -10.55 7.42
C VAL A 139 -9.58 -9.03 7.52
N GLY A 140 -8.58 -8.34 6.97
CA GLY A 140 -8.66 -6.92 6.70
C GLY A 140 -9.40 -6.68 5.39
N LEU A 141 -10.49 -5.94 5.44
CA LEU A 141 -11.28 -5.49 4.30
C LEU A 141 -10.98 -4.02 4.02
N PHE A 142 -10.62 -3.71 2.78
CA PHE A 142 -10.26 -2.37 2.34
C PHE A 142 -11.16 -1.96 1.18
N ALA A 143 -11.67 -0.73 1.23
CA ALA A 143 -12.52 -0.22 0.18
C ALA A 143 -12.35 1.29 -0.02
N MET A 144 -12.48 1.75 -1.25
CA MET A 144 -12.44 3.16 -1.61
C MET A 144 -13.44 3.44 -2.73
N LYS A 145 -14.13 4.58 -2.70
CA LYS A 145 -15.04 4.96 -3.79
C LYS A 145 -14.30 5.09 -5.11
N ARG A 146 -14.88 4.58 -6.19
CA ARG A 146 -14.28 4.60 -7.54
C ARG A 146 -13.88 6.00 -7.98
N ASP A 147 -14.75 6.99 -7.73
CA ASP A 147 -14.47 8.38 -8.10
C ASP A 147 -13.27 8.96 -7.34
N GLN A 148 -13.06 8.56 -6.08
CA GLN A 148 -11.90 8.96 -5.29
C GLN A 148 -10.63 8.28 -5.80
N VAL A 149 -10.70 6.98 -6.14
CA VAL A 149 -9.57 6.28 -6.77
C VAL A 149 -9.21 6.96 -8.09
N PHE A 150 -10.16 7.21 -8.97
CA PHE A 150 -9.87 7.85 -10.26
C PHE A 150 -9.30 9.26 -10.10
N ARG A 151 -9.73 10.03 -9.11
CA ARG A 151 -9.13 11.33 -8.78
C ARG A 151 -7.68 11.20 -8.33
N ALA A 152 -7.38 10.21 -7.48
CA ALA A 152 -6.00 9.98 -7.02
C ALA A 152 -5.07 9.50 -8.15
N LEU A 153 -5.59 8.73 -9.11
CA LEU A 153 -4.82 8.21 -10.24
C LEU A 153 -4.64 9.23 -11.38
N ARG A 154 -5.53 10.21 -11.47
CA ARG A 154 -5.57 11.18 -12.58
C ARG A 154 -4.23 11.90 -12.82
N PRO A 155 -3.53 12.44 -11.79
CA PRO A 155 -2.25 13.13 -12.02
C PRO A 155 -1.20 12.26 -12.71
N PHE A 156 -1.12 10.99 -12.32
CA PHE A 156 -0.17 10.03 -12.91
C PHE A 156 -0.53 9.69 -14.34
N ARG A 157 -1.81 9.43 -14.61
CA ARG A 157 -2.32 9.19 -15.97
C ARG A 157 -2.05 10.37 -16.89
N ASP A 158 -2.32 11.59 -16.42
CA ASP A 158 -2.13 12.82 -17.19
C ASP A 158 -0.63 13.12 -17.43
N ALA A 159 0.26 12.60 -16.55
CA ALA A 159 1.71 12.61 -16.72
C ALA A 159 2.25 11.45 -17.58
N GLY A 160 1.39 10.53 -18.04
CA GLY A 160 1.78 9.35 -18.81
C GLY A 160 2.50 8.28 -18.02
N ILE A 161 2.29 8.24 -16.69
CA ILE A 161 2.85 7.22 -15.78
C ILE A 161 1.83 6.09 -15.65
N GLU A 162 2.24 4.88 -16.04
CA GLU A 162 1.48 3.66 -15.79
C GLU A 162 1.72 3.18 -14.36
N LEU A 163 0.64 2.80 -13.67
CA LEU A 163 0.68 2.39 -12.27
C LEU A 163 0.46 0.89 -12.14
N ASP A 164 1.37 0.20 -11.47
CA ASP A 164 1.29 -1.24 -11.20
C ASP A 164 0.60 -1.54 -9.87
N VAL A 165 0.83 -0.69 -8.84
CA VAL A 165 0.31 -0.90 -7.49
C VAL A 165 -0.24 0.39 -6.92
N VAL A 166 -1.44 0.29 -6.33
CA VAL A 166 -2.07 1.38 -5.55
C VAL A 166 -2.39 0.85 -4.16
N GLN A 167 -1.87 1.48 -3.13
CA GLN A 167 -2.07 1.07 -1.74
C GLN A 167 -2.59 2.23 -0.88
N LEU A 168 -3.32 1.90 0.20
CA LEU A 168 -3.59 2.89 1.25
C LEU A 168 -2.30 3.17 2.03
N THR A 169 -1.99 4.43 2.29
CA THR A 169 -0.76 4.84 3.01
C THR A 169 -0.53 4.07 4.32
N PRO A 170 -1.54 3.85 5.19
CA PRO A 170 -1.32 3.05 6.40
C PRO A 170 -0.87 1.61 6.11
N ILE A 171 -1.37 1.01 5.03
CA ILE A 171 -0.97 -0.36 4.64
C ILE A 171 0.44 -0.38 4.04
N ALA A 172 0.77 0.64 3.25
CA ALA A 172 2.13 0.79 2.73
C ALA A 172 3.16 0.93 3.87
N ILE A 173 2.85 1.73 4.90
CA ILE A 173 3.70 1.87 6.09
C ILE A 173 3.77 0.55 6.86
N TYR A 174 2.63 -0.12 7.09
CA TYR A 174 2.61 -1.42 7.75
C TYR A 174 3.51 -2.43 7.03
N ASN A 175 3.41 -2.53 5.71
CA ASN A 175 4.24 -3.43 4.92
C ASN A 175 5.74 -3.05 5.01
N ALA A 176 6.07 -1.76 4.94
CA ALA A 176 7.46 -1.30 5.08
C ALA A 176 8.04 -1.63 6.46
N VAL A 177 7.25 -1.50 7.53
CA VAL A 177 7.67 -1.84 8.89
C VAL A 177 7.83 -3.35 9.04
N THR A 178 6.85 -4.14 8.62
CA THR A 178 6.87 -5.61 8.81
C THR A 178 7.93 -6.31 7.98
N HIS A 179 8.18 -5.84 6.74
CA HIS A 179 9.11 -6.48 5.82
C HIS A 179 10.50 -5.83 5.77
N GLY A 180 10.67 -4.65 6.36
CA GLY A 180 11.95 -3.93 6.29
C GLY A 180 12.57 -3.64 7.65
N VAL A 181 11.74 -3.47 8.70
CA VAL A 181 12.21 -3.05 10.03
C VAL A 181 12.11 -4.18 11.05
N LEU A 182 11.05 -5.01 10.95
CA LEU A 182 10.76 -6.07 11.92
C LEU A 182 11.20 -7.47 11.46
N GLU A 183 11.83 -7.56 10.29
CA GLU A 183 12.27 -8.86 9.72
C GLU A 183 13.28 -9.60 10.63
N ASP A 184 14.01 -8.85 11.47
CA ASP A 184 14.96 -9.39 12.43
C ASP A 184 14.35 -9.68 13.82
N LEU A 185 13.03 -9.53 14.00
CA LEU A 185 12.40 -9.84 15.27
C LEU A 185 12.28 -11.36 15.44
N PRO A 186 12.58 -11.87 16.65
CA PRO A 186 12.39 -13.28 16.96
C PRO A 186 10.92 -13.66 16.78
N SER A 187 10.68 -14.88 16.33
CA SER A 187 9.33 -15.41 16.21
C SER A 187 8.61 -15.40 17.58
N PRO A 188 7.26 -15.36 17.62
CA PRO A 188 6.54 -15.40 18.90
C PRO A 188 6.90 -16.57 19.81
N SER A 189 7.40 -17.68 19.24
CA SER A 189 7.89 -18.86 19.97
C SER A 189 9.28 -18.66 20.62
N GLU A 190 10.03 -17.67 20.15
CA GLU A 190 11.37 -17.29 20.64
C GLU A 190 11.32 -16.03 21.52
N TYR A 191 10.12 -15.49 21.76
CA TYR A 191 9.93 -14.31 22.58
C TYR A 191 10.42 -14.55 24.01
N ASN A 192 11.42 -13.76 24.43
CA ASN A 192 11.89 -13.72 25.79
C ASN A 192 11.33 -12.48 26.51
N PRO A 193 10.46 -12.63 27.53
CA PRO A 193 9.90 -11.49 28.25
C PRO A 193 10.94 -10.65 29.00
N GLU A 194 12.15 -11.19 29.25
CA GLU A 194 13.25 -10.45 29.89
C GLU A 194 14.04 -9.57 28.88
N GLU A 195 13.87 -9.83 27.59
CA GLU A 195 14.42 -9.03 26.50
C GLU A 195 13.28 -8.51 25.60
N PRO A 196 12.62 -7.41 26.00
CA PRO A 196 11.50 -6.89 25.22
C PRO A 196 11.96 -6.50 23.80
N PRO A 197 11.14 -6.76 22.78
CA PRO A 197 11.46 -6.40 21.42
C PRO A 197 11.74 -4.89 21.31
N LYS A 198 12.67 -4.52 20.45
CA LYS A 198 12.95 -3.11 20.16
C LYS A 198 11.65 -2.43 19.75
N SER A 199 11.23 -1.44 20.52
CA SER A 199 10.12 -0.58 20.12
C SER A 199 10.57 0.26 18.91
N VAL A 200 9.74 0.27 17.88
CA VAL A 200 9.90 1.16 16.72
C VAL A 200 9.16 2.47 17.02
#